data_343bdfed5c731f6138efbd0aae41d6a5
#
_entry.id   343bdfed5c731f6138efbd0aae41d6a5
#
_cell.length_a   1.000
_cell.length_b   1.000
_cell.length_c   1.000
_cell.angle_alpha   90.00
_cell.angle_beta   90.00
_cell.angle_gamma   90.00
#
_symmetry.space_group_name_H-M   'P 1'
#
loop_
_entity.id
_entity.type
_entity.pdbx_description
1 polymer ?
#
loop_
_entity_poly.entity_id
_entity_poly.type
_entity_poly.pdbx_seq_one_letter_code
_entity_poly.pdbx_strand_id
1 'polypeptide(L)'
;MRSALLRLAVLLTAVLAALPAMAACPVKIGAVLPLTGPLAPVVSGMLASAQLAVTQINAAGGVLNCPVALVVRDSQAQPNLAVDGARQLIDIEGIRVIVGEVTSGGTQAVLNAVSVPAHVPLISPTASSPAFSEIGGRTGLFFRTNASDALQGVAAASRAIARHSGRVAVLAVNNDWGQNLSHLFARAYTTLGGAVTKVVLYNPDQSSYRAEIGSAMEGTPDALYLIGYVTEGARITRDWISQGGTQNFMFAHNMNDAAFVKAVGAQYLGHAVWLTPGTTDTPSLDNFRKAYTAATGQPAEGPGRTSTYDAVVLAALALQSANGTEDGPAIAKGFRRVTDTAGTPIEAGTDGFRQALAALAAGRTVNYQGASGPLQFDANGDIAAPFVTWTLGPDGALGITDRLSVDEVEALRQKLGKS
;
A
#
# COMPACT_ATOMS: atom_id res chain seq x y z
N MET A 1 28.74 -13.03 62.11
CA MET A 1 29.36 -12.31 60.97
C MET A 1 29.28 -13.09 59.62
N ARG A 2 29.44 -14.42 59.58
CA ARG A 2 29.36 -15.20 58.31
C ARG A 2 27.99 -15.26 57.64
N SER A 3 26.86 -15.19 58.43
CA SER A 3 25.50 -15.23 57.90
C SER A 3 25.01 -13.89 57.30
N ALA A 4 25.60 -12.76 57.73
CA ALA A 4 25.26 -11.44 57.16
C ALA A 4 25.92 -11.21 55.80
N LEU A 5 27.15 -11.69 55.61
CA LEU A 5 27.85 -11.62 54.32
C LEU A 5 27.22 -12.49 53.23
N LEU A 6 26.67 -13.66 53.60
CA LEU A 6 25.97 -14.54 52.64
C LEU A 6 24.65 -13.92 52.16
N ARG A 7 23.91 -13.23 53.00
CA ARG A 7 22.65 -12.54 52.64
C ARG A 7 22.90 -11.29 51.78
N LEU A 8 24.03 -10.60 51.97
CA LEU A 8 24.41 -9.44 51.17
C LEU A 8 24.84 -9.86 49.74
N ALA A 9 25.55 -11.00 49.61
CA ALA A 9 25.95 -11.56 48.33
C ALA A 9 24.76 -12.05 47.49
N VAL A 10 23.72 -12.64 48.10
CA VAL A 10 22.50 -13.08 47.42
C VAL A 10 21.64 -11.89 46.99
N LEU A 11 21.60 -10.80 47.73
CA LEU A 11 20.90 -9.58 47.34
C LEU A 11 21.61 -8.83 46.18
N LEU A 12 22.96 -8.86 46.14
CA LEU A 12 23.72 -8.26 45.02
C LEU A 12 23.57 -9.00 43.72
N THR A 13 23.47 -10.36 43.76
CA THR A 13 23.23 -11.19 42.55
C THR A 13 21.80 -11.07 42.01
N ALA A 14 20.80 -10.77 42.85
CA ALA A 14 19.41 -10.59 42.41
C ALA A 14 19.18 -9.23 41.71
N VAL A 15 20.00 -8.22 41.98
CA VAL A 15 19.90 -6.90 41.31
C VAL A 15 20.56 -6.89 39.93
N LEU A 16 21.51 -7.79 39.65
CA LEU A 16 22.13 -7.88 38.32
C LEU A 16 21.26 -8.61 37.24
N ALA A 17 20.16 -9.26 37.64
CA ALA A 17 19.36 -10.07 36.74
C ALA A 17 18.23 -9.30 36.02
N ALA A 18 18.13 -7.99 36.21
CA ALA A 18 17.06 -7.15 35.65
C ALA A 18 17.57 -5.97 34.81
N LEU A 19 18.70 -6.13 34.12
CA LEU A 19 19.02 -5.19 33.06
C LEU A 19 18.09 -5.53 31.87
N PRO A 20 17.24 -4.56 31.43
CA PRO A 20 16.50 -4.78 30.20
C PRO A 20 17.51 -5.08 29.11
N ALA A 21 17.26 -6.15 28.33
CA ALA A 21 18.05 -6.42 27.15
C ALA A 21 17.99 -5.17 26.28
N MET A 22 19.08 -4.42 26.20
CA MET A 22 19.17 -3.27 25.30
C MET A 22 19.05 -3.85 23.89
N ALA A 23 18.04 -3.40 23.17
CA ALA A 23 17.91 -3.76 21.75
C ALA A 23 19.22 -3.44 21.04
N ALA A 24 19.72 -4.37 20.23
CA ALA A 24 20.94 -4.11 19.46
C ALA A 24 20.66 -2.96 18.46
N CYS A 25 21.45 -1.90 18.56
CA CYS A 25 21.40 -0.81 17.59
C CYS A 25 22.16 -1.16 16.32
N PRO A 26 21.67 -0.75 15.12
CA PRO A 26 20.39 -0.10 14.85
C PRO A 26 19.21 -1.06 14.87
N VAL A 27 17.99 -0.56 15.14
CA VAL A 27 16.76 -1.32 14.93
C VAL A 27 16.53 -1.40 13.40
N LYS A 28 16.44 -2.61 12.88
CA LYS A 28 16.31 -2.83 11.42
C LYS A 28 14.85 -3.08 11.03
N ILE A 29 14.40 -2.40 9.96
CA ILE A 29 13.15 -2.68 9.25
C ILE A 29 13.53 -3.20 7.88
N GLY A 30 12.99 -4.36 7.47
CA GLY A 30 13.19 -4.90 6.14
C GLY A 30 12.21 -4.29 5.14
N ALA A 31 12.66 -4.10 3.91
CA ALA A 31 11.78 -3.73 2.80
C ALA A 31 12.06 -4.61 1.58
N VAL A 32 11.01 -5.13 0.96
CA VAL A 32 11.07 -5.83 -0.33
C VAL A 32 10.32 -4.99 -1.33
N LEU A 33 11.03 -4.40 -2.29
CA LEU A 33 10.47 -3.44 -3.24
C LEU A 33 11.00 -3.74 -4.65
N PRO A 34 10.20 -3.58 -5.72
CA PRO A 34 10.67 -3.74 -7.10
C PRO A 34 11.42 -2.47 -7.57
N LEU A 35 12.68 -2.35 -7.15
CA LEU A 35 13.52 -1.16 -7.44
C LEU A 35 13.95 -1.08 -8.89
N THR A 36 14.05 -2.23 -9.55
CA THR A 36 14.34 -2.35 -10.98
C THR A 36 13.20 -3.03 -11.72
N GLY A 37 13.25 -3.06 -13.05
CA GLY A 37 12.17 -3.63 -13.88
C GLY A 37 11.03 -2.64 -14.15
N PRO A 38 9.84 -3.14 -14.54
CA PRO A 38 8.76 -2.31 -15.09
C PRO A 38 8.14 -1.33 -14.09
N LEU A 39 8.28 -1.57 -12.79
CA LEU A 39 7.73 -0.71 -11.73
C LEU A 39 8.73 0.31 -11.17
N ALA A 40 9.99 0.28 -11.60
CA ALA A 40 11.04 1.16 -11.09
C ALA A 40 10.67 2.66 -11.07
N PRO A 41 10.03 3.23 -12.12
CA PRO A 41 9.66 4.65 -12.12
C PRO A 41 8.72 5.04 -10.98
N VAL A 42 7.75 4.17 -10.64
CA VAL A 42 6.79 4.40 -9.55
C VAL A 42 7.46 4.17 -8.20
N VAL A 43 8.21 3.08 -8.07
CA VAL A 43 8.81 2.63 -6.81
C VAL A 43 9.93 3.55 -6.33
N SER A 44 10.58 4.30 -7.22
CA SER A 44 11.56 5.32 -6.81
C SER A 44 10.97 6.35 -5.84
N GLY A 45 9.75 6.83 -6.10
CA GLY A 45 9.03 7.73 -5.20
C GLY A 45 8.58 7.07 -3.90
N MET A 46 8.23 5.78 -3.95
CA MET A 46 7.89 4.99 -2.76
C MET A 46 9.12 4.78 -1.86
N LEU A 47 10.29 4.48 -2.44
CA LEU A 47 11.55 4.35 -1.70
C LEU A 47 11.93 5.68 -1.02
N ALA A 48 11.79 6.81 -1.72
CA ALA A 48 12.02 8.13 -1.15
C ALA A 48 11.08 8.39 0.06
N SER A 49 9.82 7.96 -0.03
CA SER A 49 8.86 8.05 1.09
C SER A 49 9.29 7.19 2.28
N ALA A 50 9.74 5.96 2.04
CA ALA A 50 10.27 5.07 3.07
C ALA A 50 11.49 5.68 3.79
N GLN A 51 12.41 6.26 3.02
CA GLN A 51 13.60 6.93 3.55
C GLN A 51 13.26 8.19 4.36
N LEU A 52 12.25 8.96 3.90
CA LEU A 52 11.73 10.12 4.64
C LEU A 52 11.17 9.68 6.00
N ALA A 53 10.37 8.62 6.05
CA ALA A 53 9.83 8.07 7.29
C ALA A 53 10.95 7.72 8.27
N VAL A 54 11.97 6.98 7.81
CA VAL A 54 13.13 6.62 8.65
C VAL A 54 13.88 7.86 9.15
N THR A 55 14.08 8.85 8.29
CA THR A 55 14.73 10.12 8.65
C THR A 55 13.98 10.84 9.78
N GLN A 56 12.66 10.95 9.65
CA GLN A 56 11.84 11.62 10.66
C GLN A 56 11.73 10.84 11.96
N ILE A 57 11.65 9.49 11.92
CA ILE A 57 11.67 8.64 13.10
C ILE A 57 13.00 8.80 13.84
N ASN A 58 14.11 8.80 13.12
CA ASN A 58 15.44 8.99 13.72
C ASN A 58 15.61 10.40 14.33
N ALA A 59 15.10 11.43 13.69
CA ALA A 59 15.05 12.79 14.24
C ALA A 59 14.13 12.91 15.45
N ALA A 60 13.15 12.00 15.60
CA ALA A 60 12.29 11.91 16.78
C ALA A 60 12.92 11.18 17.98
N GLY A 61 14.07 10.53 17.80
CA GLY A 61 14.78 9.77 18.83
C GLY A 61 14.98 8.28 18.50
N GLY A 62 14.50 7.83 17.36
CA GLY A 62 14.61 6.42 16.93
C GLY A 62 13.63 5.50 17.68
N VAL A 63 13.76 4.20 17.46
CA VAL A 63 12.95 3.16 18.09
C VAL A 63 13.77 2.49 19.20
N LEU A 64 13.20 2.33 20.39
CA LEU A 64 13.90 1.76 21.56
C LEU A 64 15.22 2.49 21.89
N ASN A 65 15.25 3.81 21.70
CA ASN A 65 16.43 4.67 21.81
C ASN A 65 17.57 4.31 20.84
N CYS A 66 17.27 3.60 19.76
CA CYS A 66 18.21 3.25 18.70
C CYS A 66 17.79 3.87 17.37
N PRO A 67 18.73 4.28 16.52
CA PRO A 67 18.40 4.67 15.16
C PRO A 67 17.77 3.50 14.41
N VAL A 68 16.79 3.81 13.54
CA VAL A 68 16.19 2.85 12.61
C VAL A 68 17.04 2.79 11.34
N ALA A 69 17.30 1.59 10.84
CA ALA A 69 17.91 1.33 9.54
C ALA A 69 16.92 0.58 8.64
N LEU A 70 16.71 1.09 7.42
CA LEU A 70 15.91 0.41 6.39
C LEU A 70 16.84 -0.48 5.56
N VAL A 71 16.60 -1.79 5.59
CA VAL A 71 17.34 -2.77 4.78
C VAL A 71 16.48 -3.19 3.61
N VAL A 72 16.88 -2.83 2.39
CA VAL A 72 16.06 -3.02 1.19
C VAL A 72 16.58 -4.18 0.34
N ARG A 73 15.66 -4.94 -0.25
CA ARG A 73 15.92 -5.96 -1.27
C ARG A 73 15.07 -5.68 -2.52
N ASP A 74 15.70 -5.83 -3.68
CA ASP A 74 15.04 -5.63 -4.98
C ASP A 74 14.34 -6.91 -5.42
N SER A 75 13.02 -6.84 -5.60
CA SER A 75 12.22 -7.97 -6.11
C SER A 75 12.08 -7.97 -7.63
N GLN A 76 12.40 -6.88 -8.31
CA GLN A 76 12.18 -6.71 -9.76
C GLN A 76 10.73 -7.00 -10.21
N ALA A 77 9.77 -6.89 -9.30
CA ALA A 77 8.39 -7.36 -9.46
C ALA A 77 8.25 -8.86 -9.77
N GLN A 78 9.25 -9.68 -9.43
CA GLN A 78 9.26 -11.12 -9.63
C GLN A 78 9.03 -11.84 -8.29
N PRO A 79 8.01 -12.72 -8.17
CA PRO A 79 7.68 -13.40 -6.92
C PRO A 79 8.83 -14.23 -6.31
N ASN A 80 9.63 -14.90 -7.15
CA ASN A 80 10.78 -15.67 -6.70
C ASN A 80 11.86 -14.80 -6.07
N LEU A 81 12.18 -13.65 -6.68
CA LEU A 81 13.16 -12.69 -6.13
C LEU A 81 12.63 -12.01 -4.86
N ALA A 82 11.33 -11.76 -4.78
CA ALA A 82 10.70 -11.25 -3.56
C ALA A 82 10.86 -12.24 -2.39
N VAL A 83 10.65 -13.54 -2.64
CA VAL A 83 10.86 -14.63 -1.64
C VAL A 83 12.32 -14.70 -1.22
N ASP A 84 13.26 -14.68 -2.16
CA ASP A 84 14.69 -14.73 -1.85
C ASP A 84 15.14 -13.51 -1.05
N GLY A 85 14.66 -12.32 -1.44
CA GLY A 85 14.92 -11.08 -0.70
C GLY A 85 14.38 -11.12 0.73
N ALA A 86 13.15 -11.60 0.92
CA ALA A 86 12.54 -11.73 2.23
C ALA A 86 13.28 -12.74 3.14
N ARG A 87 13.73 -13.88 2.59
CA ARG A 87 14.58 -14.84 3.32
C ARG A 87 15.89 -14.20 3.78
N GLN A 88 16.58 -13.50 2.88
CA GLN A 88 17.82 -12.80 3.24
C GLN A 88 17.60 -11.78 4.36
N LEU A 89 16.49 -11.03 4.32
CA LEU A 89 16.15 -10.09 5.37
C LEU A 89 15.97 -10.78 6.72
N ILE A 90 15.29 -11.91 6.78
CA ILE A 90 15.03 -12.62 8.04
C ILE A 90 16.27 -13.39 8.51
N ASP A 91 16.85 -14.23 7.64
CA ASP A 91 17.84 -15.22 8.03
C ASP A 91 19.24 -14.60 8.21
N ILE A 92 19.57 -13.56 7.43
CA ILE A 92 20.89 -12.93 7.46
C ILE A 92 20.87 -11.62 8.26
N GLU A 93 19.88 -10.76 8.01
CA GLU A 93 19.82 -9.43 8.64
C GLU A 93 19.11 -9.43 9.99
N GLY A 94 18.41 -10.50 10.35
CA GLY A 94 17.67 -10.63 11.60
C GLY A 94 16.40 -9.76 11.65
N ILE A 95 15.80 -9.48 10.49
CA ILE A 95 14.59 -8.64 10.40
C ILE A 95 13.40 -9.32 11.09
N ARG A 96 12.60 -8.51 11.80
CA ARG A 96 11.40 -8.94 12.54
C ARG A 96 10.10 -8.31 12.02
N VAL A 97 10.18 -7.43 11.04
CA VAL A 97 9.02 -6.85 10.33
C VAL A 97 9.43 -6.52 8.89
N ILE A 98 8.59 -6.84 7.93
CA ILE A 98 8.82 -6.57 6.51
C ILE A 98 7.80 -5.55 6.01
N VAL A 99 8.27 -4.50 5.36
CA VAL A 99 7.49 -3.55 4.56
C VAL A 99 7.56 -3.98 3.09
N GLY A 100 6.43 -4.13 2.44
CA GLY A 100 6.34 -4.63 1.07
C GLY A 100 5.65 -5.99 1.03
N GLU A 101 5.61 -6.70 0.00
CA GLU A 101 5.98 -6.36 -1.37
C GLU A 101 4.91 -5.44 -1.98
N VAL A 102 5.19 -4.84 -3.12
CA VAL A 102 4.32 -3.85 -3.77
C VAL A 102 3.24 -4.54 -4.64
N THR A 103 3.61 -5.66 -5.27
CA THR A 103 2.72 -6.42 -6.15
C THR A 103 1.94 -7.48 -5.38
N SER A 104 0.71 -7.78 -5.81
CA SER A 104 -0.08 -8.83 -5.16
C SER A 104 0.58 -10.21 -5.28
N GLY A 105 1.11 -10.56 -6.46
CA GLY A 105 1.80 -11.85 -6.66
C GLY A 105 3.05 -12.01 -5.80
N GLY A 106 3.89 -10.98 -5.72
CA GLY A 106 5.09 -10.98 -4.87
C GLY A 106 4.73 -11.04 -3.38
N THR A 107 3.73 -10.25 -2.94
CA THR A 107 3.22 -10.28 -1.56
C THR A 107 2.70 -11.68 -1.18
N GLN A 108 1.91 -12.30 -2.06
CA GLN A 108 1.38 -13.64 -1.84
C GLN A 108 2.50 -14.68 -1.68
N ALA A 109 3.52 -14.60 -2.55
CA ALA A 109 4.66 -15.51 -2.52
C ALA A 109 5.47 -15.34 -1.22
N VAL A 110 5.76 -14.10 -0.80
CA VAL A 110 6.48 -13.80 0.45
C VAL A 110 5.67 -14.26 1.67
N LEU A 111 4.38 -13.99 1.72
CA LEU A 111 3.52 -14.44 2.83
C LEU A 111 3.55 -15.96 2.99
N ASN A 112 3.32 -16.69 1.91
CA ASN A 112 3.20 -18.14 1.95
C ASN A 112 4.54 -18.84 2.23
N ALA A 113 5.62 -18.37 1.60
CA ALA A 113 6.90 -19.06 1.64
C ALA A 113 7.85 -18.60 2.76
N VAL A 114 7.62 -17.42 3.34
CA VAL A 114 8.58 -16.79 4.26
C VAL A 114 7.90 -16.21 5.49
N SER A 115 7.09 -15.17 5.33
CA SER A 115 6.56 -14.36 6.44
C SER A 115 5.71 -15.17 7.42
N VAL A 116 4.72 -15.93 6.93
CA VAL A 116 3.87 -16.77 7.78
C VAL A 116 4.64 -17.92 8.43
N PRO A 117 5.45 -18.71 7.70
CA PRO A 117 6.26 -19.78 8.32
C PRO A 117 7.27 -19.28 9.34
N ALA A 118 7.88 -18.12 9.13
CA ALA A 118 8.84 -17.51 10.05
C ALA A 118 8.19 -16.70 11.17
N HIS A 119 6.86 -16.58 11.20
CA HIS A 119 6.12 -15.74 12.13
C HIS A 119 6.54 -14.26 12.12
N VAL A 120 6.98 -13.74 10.97
CA VAL A 120 7.38 -12.34 10.81
C VAL A 120 6.23 -11.55 10.17
N PRO A 121 5.69 -10.51 10.81
CA PRO A 121 4.62 -9.71 10.23
C PRO A 121 5.10 -8.95 8.98
N LEU A 122 4.19 -8.85 8.02
CA LEU A 122 4.37 -8.12 6.77
C LEU A 122 3.30 -7.05 6.63
N ILE A 123 3.74 -5.82 6.31
CA ILE A 123 2.84 -4.72 5.98
C ILE A 123 3.09 -4.26 4.55
N SER A 124 2.08 -4.45 3.67
CA SER A 124 2.20 -4.04 2.27
C SER A 124 1.64 -2.64 2.04
N PRO A 125 2.38 -1.76 1.33
CA PRO A 125 1.88 -0.43 1.01
C PRO A 125 0.84 -0.41 -0.11
N THR A 126 0.81 -1.40 -1.01
CA THR A 126 0.00 -1.33 -2.23
C THR A 126 -0.65 -2.64 -2.65
N ALA A 127 -0.27 -3.79 -2.09
CA ALA A 127 -0.88 -5.07 -2.46
C ALA A 127 -2.37 -5.10 -2.08
N SER A 128 -3.23 -5.20 -3.07
CA SER A 128 -4.67 -4.96 -2.94
C SER A 128 -5.54 -6.20 -3.12
N SER A 129 -4.97 -7.37 -3.45
CA SER A 129 -5.74 -8.60 -3.65
C SER A 129 -6.63 -8.93 -2.44
N PRO A 130 -7.91 -9.29 -2.66
CA PRO A 130 -8.82 -9.69 -1.60
C PRO A 130 -8.40 -10.95 -0.82
N ALA A 131 -7.58 -11.81 -1.43
CA ALA A 131 -7.06 -13.02 -0.77
C ALA A 131 -6.25 -12.71 0.51
N PHE A 132 -5.69 -11.52 0.61
CA PHE A 132 -4.91 -11.12 1.79
C PHE A 132 -5.77 -10.92 3.03
N SER A 133 -7.04 -10.53 2.88
CA SER A 133 -7.99 -10.43 4.01
C SER A 133 -8.15 -11.78 4.71
N GLU A 134 -8.24 -12.88 3.93
CA GLU A 134 -8.31 -14.22 4.50
C GLU A 134 -7.01 -14.63 5.21
N ILE A 135 -5.86 -14.37 4.58
CA ILE A 135 -4.55 -14.69 5.17
C ILE A 135 -4.34 -13.88 6.44
N GLY A 136 -4.62 -12.57 6.42
CA GLY A 136 -4.50 -11.69 7.58
C GLY A 136 -5.41 -12.12 8.73
N GLY A 137 -6.68 -12.40 8.46
CA GLY A 137 -7.63 -12.87 9.46
C GLY A 137 -7.24 -14.21 10.11
N ARG A 138 -6.68 -15.13 9.33
CA ARG A 138 -6.24 -16.43 9.82
C ARG A 138 -4.92 -16.39 10.59
N THR A 139 -3.96 -15.59 10.15
CA THR A 139 -2.60 -15.59 10.69
C THR A 139 -2.32 -14.44 11.65
N GLY A 140 -3.00 -13.32 11.48
CA GLY A 140 -2.71 -12.07 12.18
C GLY A 140 -1.39 -11.40 11.81
N LEU A 141 -0.72 -11.88 10.73
CA LEU A 141 0.63 -11.46 10.35
C LEU A 141 0.68 -10.58 9.09
N PHE A 142 -0.46 -10.37 8.43
CA PHE A 142 -0.55 -9.48 7.28
C PHE A 142 -1.30 -8.20 7.63
N PHE A 143 -0.77 -7.07 7.13
CA PHE A 143 -1.36 -5.74 7.21
C PHE A 143 -1.18 -5.03 5.88
N ARG A 144 -2.03 -4.04 5.58
CA ARG A 144 -1.82 -3.17 4.42
C ARG A 144 -2.29 -1.74 4.69
N THR A 145 -1.56 -0.79 4.12
CA THR A 145 -1.87 0.64 4.17
C THR A 145 -2.56 1.13 2.89
N ASN A 146 -3.14 0.21 2.12
CA ASN A 146 -3.94 0.47 0.93
C ASN A 146 -5.24 -0.33 0.97
N ALA A 147 -6.30 0.21 0.34
CA ALA A 147 -7.60 -0.46 0.29
C ALA A 147 -7.57 -1.76 -0.52
N SER A 148 -8.44 -2.69 -0.16
CA SER A 148 -8.68 -3.92 -0.92
C SER A 148 -9.33 -3.66 -2.28
N ASP A 149 -8.95 -4.44 -3.30
CA ASP A 149 -9.62 -4.45 -4.61
C ASP A 149 -11.09 -4.87 -4.51
N ALA A 150 -11.50 -5.55 -3.44
CA ALA A 150 -12.91 -5.80 -3.17
C ALA A 150 -13.73 -4.51 -3.07
N LEU A 151 -13.12 -3.43 -2.56
CA LEU A 151 -13.71 -2.10 -2.50
C LEU A 151 -13.49 -1.33 -3.81
N GLN A 152 -12.30 -1.43 -4.42
CA GLN A 152 -11.97 -0.71 -5.65
C GLN A 152 -12.83 -1.15 -6.84
N GLY A 153 -13.06 -2.44 -7.00
CA GLY A 153 -13.92 -2.95 -8.08
C GLY A 153 -15.35 -2.43 -8.00
N VAL A 154 -15.90 -2.37 -6.79
CA VAL A 154 -17.22 -1.80 -6.52
C VAL A 154 -17.27 -0.29 -6.78
N ALA A 155 -16.27 0.45 -6.30
CA ALA A 155 -16.15 1.89 -6.53
C ALA A 155 -16.04 2.21 -8.03
N ALA A 156 -15.22 1.47 -8.78
CA ALA A 156 -15.05 1.64 -10.22
C ALA A 156 -16.36 1.36 -10.97
N ALA A 157 -17.07 0.29 -10.62
CA ALA A 157 -18.36 -0.05 -11.22
C ALA A 157 -19.42 1.03 -10.95
N SER A 158 -19.51 1.52 -9.73
CA SER A 158 -20.41 2.62 -9.37
C SER A 158 -20.12 3.88 -10.17
N ARG A 159 -18.85 4.24 -10.37
CA ARG A 159 -18.47 5.42 -11.16
C ARG A 159 -18.73 5.20 -12.66
N ALA A 160 -18.53 4.00 -13.18
CA ALA A 160 -18.88 3.65 -14.56
C ALA A 160 -20.39 3.83 -14.81
N ILE A 161 -21.25 3.40 -13.89
CA ILE A 161 -22.71 3.63 -13.94
C ILE A 161 -23.03 5.12 -13.90
N ALA A 162 -22.49 5.85 -12.94
CA ALA A 162 -22.76 7.29 -12.77
C ALA A 162 -22.33 8.11 -14.00
N ARG A 163 -21.31 7.67 -14.73
CA ARG A 163 -20.84 8.31 -15.97
C ARG A 163 -21.59 7.86 -17.24
N HIS A 164 -22.56 6.98 -17.09
CA HIS A 164 -23.26 6.37 -18.24
C HIS A 164 -22.30 5.74 -19.26
N SER A 165 -21.29 4.99 -18.74
CA SER A 165 -20.23 4.42 -19.58
C SER A 165 -20.71 3.35 -20.57
N GLY A 166 -21.98 2.96 -20.53
CA GLY A 166 -22.62 2.07 -21.49
C GLY A 166 -22.00 0.65 -21.45
N ARG A 167 -21.60 0.17 -22.60
CA ARG A 167 -20.89 -1.12 -22.73
C ARG A 167 -19.41 -0.91 -22.53
N VAL A 168 -18.84 -1.57 -21.51
CA VAL A 168 -17.43 -1.40 -21.13
C VAL A 168 -16.62 -2.62 -21.55
N ALA A 169 -15.54 -2.40 -22.30
CA ALA A 169 -14.48 -3.39 -22.43
C ALA A 169 -13.49 -3.24 -21.26
N VAL A 170 -12.99 -4.36 -20.75
CA VAL A 170 -11.95 -4.38 -19.73
C VAL A 170 -10.68 -4.98 -20.32
N LEU A 171 -9.58 -4.24 -20.28
CA LEU A 171 -8.27 -4.71 -20.66
C LEU A 171 -7.35 -4.66 -19.43
N ALA A 172 -6.87 -5.82 -18.98
CA ALA A 172 -6.18 -5.93 -17.72
C ALA A 172 -4.84 -6.67 -17.85
N VAL A 173 -3.85 -6.23 -17.09
CA VAL A 173 -2.56 -6.93 -17.00
C VAL A 173 -2.75 -8.35 -16.47
N ASN A 174 -2.11 -9.32 -17.11
CA ASN A 174 -2.20 -10.74 -16.76
C ASN A 174 -1.31 -11.07 -15.56
N ASN A 175 -1.72 -10.62 -14.39
CA ASN A 175 -1.16 -10.98 -13.10
C ASN A 175 -2.28 -11.03 -12.05
N ASP A 176 -1.95 -11.44 -10.82
CA ASP A 176 -2.94 -11.61 -9.74
C ASP A 176 -3.77 -10.34 -9.50
N TRP A 177 -3.15 -9.16 -9.56
CA TRP A 177 -3.86 -7.90 -9.39
C TRP A 177 -4.85 -7.62 -10.52
N GLY A 178 -4.38 -7.64 -11.76
CA GLY A 178 -5.22 -7.33 -12.93
C GLY A 178 -6.38 -8.31 -13.11
N GLN A 179 -6.12 -9.61 -12.90
CA GLN A 179 -7.15 -10.64 -12.95
C GLN A 179 -8.23 -10.41 -11.88
N ASN A 180 -7.83 -10.22 -10.61
CA ASN A 180 -8.78 -10.02 -9.52
C ASN A 180 -9.61 -8.74 -9.72
N LEU A 181 -8.97 -7.60 -9.98
CA LEU A 181 -9.67 -6.33 -10.13
C LEU A 181 -10.62 -6.33 -11.34
N SER A 182 -10.22 -6.92 -12.47
CA SER A 182 -11.08 -7.02 -13.65
C SER A 182 -12.33 -7.85 -13.40
N HIS A 183 -12.21 -8.98 -12.71
CA HIS A 183 -13.35 -9.82 -12.33
C HIS A 183 -14.28 -9.12 -11.33
N LEU A 184 -13.72 -8.45 -10.31
CA LEU A 184 -14.50 -7.71 -9.32
C LEU A 184 -15.27 -6.55 -9.96
N PHE A 185 -14.62 -5.79 -10.84
CA PHE A 185 -15.29 -4.74 -11.59
C PHE A 185 -16.40 -5.31 -12.48
N ALA A 186 -16.11 -6.32 -13.28
CA ALA A 186 -17.08 -6.90 -14.24
C ALA A 186 -18.33 -7.42 -13.50
N ARG A 187 -18.14 -8.13 -12.40
CA ARG A 187 -19.24 -8.61 -11.56
C ARG A 187 -20.05 -7.46 -10.98
N ALA A 188 -19.40 -6.48 -10.36
CA ALA A 188 -20.06 -5.35 -9.75
C ALA A 188 -20.80 -4.49 -10.79
N TYR A 189 -20.16 -4.23 -11.94
CA TYR A 189 -20.76 -3.43 -13.01
C TYR A 189 -22.01 -4.09 -13.60
N THR A 190 -21.96 -5.40 -13.86
CA THR A 190 -23.12 -6.17 -14.34
C THR A 190 -24.25 -6.20 -13.30
N THR A 191 -23.92 -6.38 -12.02
CA THR A 191 -24.92 -6.38 -10.93
C THR A 191 -25.60 -5.01 -10.78
N LEU A 192 -24.89 -3.91 -11.09
CA LEU A 192 -25.43 -2.56 -11.11
C LEU A 192 -26.21 -2.22 -12.42
N GLY A 193 -26.37 -3.18 -13.33
CA GLY A 193 -27.11 -3.01 -14.58
C GLY A 193 -26.28 -2.53 -15.77
N GLY A 194 -24.94 -2.46 -15.63
CA GLY A 194 -24.03 -2.19 -16.73
C GLY A 194 -23.76 -3.44 -17.59
N ALA A 195 -23.13 -3.25 -18.75
CA ALA A 195 -22.76 -4.34 -19.66
C ALA A 195 -21.24 -4.35 -19.88
N VAL A 196 -20.61 -5.47 -19.56
CA VAL A 196 -19.20 -5.72 -19.92
C VAL A 196 -19.19 -6.47 -21.24
N THR A 197 -18.58 -5.89 -22.29
CA THR A 197 -18.49 -6.53 -23.61
C THR A 197 -17.50 -7.67 -23.59
N LYS A 198 -16.33 -7.44 -23.01
CA LYS A 198 -15.26 -8.43 -22.89
C LYS A 198 -14.28 -8.07 -21.79
N VAL A 199 -13.71 -9.08 -21.15
CA VAL A 199 -12.53 -8.97 -20.30
C VAL A 199 -11.37 -9.63 -21.04
N VAL A 200 -10.32 -8.87 -21.33
CA VAL A 200 -9.13 -9.35 -22.03
C VAL A 200 -7.92 -9.14 -21.14
N LEU A 201 -7.11 -10.18 -20.99
CA LEU A 201 -5.86 -10.12 -20.26
C LEU A 201 -4.70 -9.94 -21.25
N TYR A 202 -3.75 -9.06 -20.91
CA TYR A 202 -2.52 -8.88 -21.68
C TYR A 202 -1.29 -9.18 -20.81
N ASN A 203 -0.27 -9.80 -21.38
CA ASN A 203 1.00 -9.98 -20.68
C ASN A 203 1.82 -8.69 -20.74
N PRO A 204 2.53 -8.32 -19.66
CA PRO A 204 3.44 -7.17 -19.70
C PRO A 204 4.62 -7.44 -20.67
N ASP A 205 5.34 -6.37 -21.02
CA ASP A 205 6.56 -6.41 -21.85
C ASP A 205 6.43 -7.02 -23.25
N GLN A 206 5.20 -7.07 -23.81
CA GLN A 206 4.98 -7.47 -25.20
C GLN A 206 5.48 -6.40 -26.19
N SER A 207 5.94 -6.85 -27.36
CA SER A 207 6.30 -5.96 -28.46
C SER A 207 5.08 -5.25 -29.08
N SER A 208 3.89 -5.85 -28.97
CA SER A 208 2.62 -5.32 -29.49
C SER A 208 1.45 -5.84 -28.67
N TYR A 209 0.42 -5.01 -28.50
CA TYR A 209 -0.86 -5.34 -27.83
C TYR A 209 -2.04 -5.33 -28.81
N ARG A 210 -1.78 -5.32 -30.11
CA ARG A 210 -2.83 -5.16 -31.14
C ARG A 210 -3.85 -6.29 -31.14
N ALA A 211 -3.44 -7.51 -30.82
CA ALA A 211 -4.33 -8.65 -30.76
C ALA A 211 -5.33 -8.54 -29.61
N GLU A 212 -4.83 -8.17 -28.42
CA GLU A 212 -5.65 -7.97 -27.21
C GLU A 212 -6.59 -6.76 -27.39
N ILE A 213 -6.09 -5.67 -27.98
CA ILE A 213 -6.89 -4.49 -28.29
C ILE A 213 -8.00 -4.85 -29.31
N GLY A 214 -7.67 -5.54 -30.40
CA GLY A 214 -8.66 -5.99 -31.37
C GLY A 214 -9.73 -6.87 -30.73
N SER A 215 -9.32 -7.78 -29.85
CA SER A 215 -10.25 -8.61 -29.07
C SER A 215 -11.13 -7.79 -28.13
N ALA A 216 -10.59 -6.77 -27.45
CA ALA A 216 -11.35 -5.91 -26.56
C ALA A 216 -12.33 -4.97 -27.30
N MET A 217 -12.04 -4.65 -28.56
CA MET A 217 -12.94 -3.87 -29.43
C MET A 217 -14.14 -4.65 -29.97
N GLU A 218 -14.10 -5.98 -29.89
CA GLU A 218 -15.27 -6.80 -30.28
C GLU A 218 -16.50 -6.39 -29.45
N GLY A 219 -17.66 -6.33 -30.06
CA GLY A 219 -18.90 -5.88 -29.41
C GLY A 219 -19.02 -4.35 -29.31
N THR A 220 -18.12 -3.58 -29.94
CA THR A 220 -18.17 -2.10 -30.02
C THR A 220 -18.42 -1.44 -28.65
N PRO A 221 -17.45 -1.47 -27.73
CA PRO A 221 -17.59 -0.89 -26.41
C PRO A 221 -17.70 0.64 -26.47
N ASP A 222 -18.48 1.21 -25.56
CA ASP A 222 -18.67 2.65 -25.41
C ASP A 222 -17.59 3.27 -24.50
N ALA A 223 -16.91 2.44 -23.69
CA ALA A 223 -15.80 2.83 -22.84
C ALA A 223 -14.78 1.69 -22.70
N LEU A 224 -13.53 2.06 -22.36
CA LEU A 224 -12.46 1.13 -21.98
C LEU A 224 -12.10 1.32 -20.52
N TYR A 225 -12.18 0.26 -19.72
CA TYR A 225 -11.52 0.20 -18.41
C TYR A 225 -10.18 -0.51 -18.55
N LEU A 226 -9.09 0.24 -18.40
CA LEU A 226 -7.72 -0.28 -18.48
C LEU A 226 -7.14 -0.43 -17.07
N ILE A 227 -6.68 -1.65 -16.77
CA ILE A 227 -6.02 -2.03 -15.53
C ILE A 227 -4.59 -2.42 -15.88
N GLY A 228 -3.62 -1.56 -15.54
CA GLY A 228 -2.23 -1.76 -15.93
C GLY A 228 -1.29 -0.75 -15.26
N TYR A 229 -0.09 -0.64 -15.80
CA TYR A 229 0.94 0.25 -15.30
C TYR A 229 1.24 1.35 -16.32
N VAL A 230 2.06 2.33 -15.95
CA VAL A 230 2.30 3.56 -16.74
C VAL A 230 2.80 3.26 -18.15
N THR A 231 3.82 2.42 -18.28
CA THR A 231 4.54 2.23 -19.55
C THR A 231 3.70 1.50 -20.60
N GLU A 232 3.25 0.29 -20.29
CA GLU A 232 2.43 -0.50 -21.23
C GLU A 232 1.02 0.09 -21.37
N GLY A 233 0.45 0.65 -20.29
CA GLY A 233 -0.84 1.32 -20.33
C GLY A 233 -0.86 2.49 -21.30
N ALA A 234 0.20 3.30 -21.34
CA ALA A 234 0.30 4.38 -22.31
C ALA A 234 0.42 3.87 -23.75
N ARG A 235 1.15 2.78 -23.98
CA ARG A 235 1.22 2.14 -25.31
C ARG A 235 -0.13 1.60 -25.73
N ILE A 236 -0.80 0.84 -24.85
CA ILE A 236 -2.13 0.27 -25.10
C ILE A 236 -3.13 1.37 -25.42
N THR A 237 -3.12 2.47 -24.65
CA THR A 237 -4.04 3.60 -24.87
C THR A 237 -3.84 4.24 -26.23
N ARG A 238 -2.58 4.50 -26.66
CA ARG A 238 -2.29 5.04 -27.98
C ARG A 238 -2.67 4.07 -29.11
N ASP A 239 -2.36 2.80 -28.95
CA ASP A 239 -2.70 1.77 -29.94
C ASP A 239 -4.22 1.59 -30.06
N TRP A 240 -4.97 1.66 -28.94
CA TRP A 240 -6.42 1.68 -28.90
C TRP A 240 -7.01 2.85 -29.71
N ILE A 241 -6.50 4.07 -29.47
CA ILE A 241 -6.92 5.27 -30.20
C ILE A 241 -6.59 5.11 -31.71
N SER A 242 -5.39 4.65 -32.04
CA SER A 242 -4.95 4.47 -33.43
C SER A 242 -5.78 3.47 -34.22
N GLN A 243 -6.40 2.52 -33.54
CA GLN A 243 -7.32 1.53 -34.12
C GLN A 243 -8.79 2.00 -34.17
N GLY A 244 -9.06 3.27 -33.83
CA GLY A 244 -10.39 3.87 -33.86
C GLY A 244 -11.24 3.60 -32.62
N GLY A 245 -10.62 3.17 -31.52
CA GLY A 245 -11.31 2.96 -30.23
C GLY A 245 -11.84 4.25 -29.62
N THR A 246 -12.87 4.14 -28.80
CA THR A 246 -13.44 5.27 -28.04
C THR A 246 -12.40 5.94 -27.14
N GLN A 247 -12.53 7.26 -26.96
CA GLN A 247 -11.70 8.02 -26.00
C GLN A 247 -12.37 8.18 -24.63
N ASN A 248 -13.41 7.39 -24.34
CA ASN A 248 -14.00 7.31 -23.02
C ASN A 248 -13.24 6.27 -22.18
N PHE A 249 -12.26 6.75 -21.43
CA PHE A 249 -11.37 5.89 -20.66
C PHE A 249 -11.68 5.92 -19.17
N MET A 250 -11.53 4.76 -18.55
CA MET A 250 -11.37 4.58 -17.13
C MET A 250 -10.01 3.91 -16.88
N PHE A 251 -9.24 4.44 -15.95
CA PHE A 251 -7.92 3.92 -15.60
C PHE A 251 -7.86 3.52 -14.13
N ALA A 252 -7.22 2.40 -13.85
CA ALA A 252 -6.92 1.98 -12.49
C ALA A 252 -5.79 2.85 -11.88
N HIS A 253 -5.63 2.78 -10.57
CA HIS A 253 -4.83 3.69 -9.75
C HIS A 253 -3.35 3.79 -10.17
N ASN A 254 -2.73 2.74 -10.71
CA ASN A 254 -1.31 2.75 -11.08
C ASN A 254 -0.97 3.65 -12.28
N MET A 255 -1.98 4.12 -13.03
CA MET A 255 -1.80 5.02 -14.16
C MET A 255 -2.15 6.49 -13.81
N ASN A 256 -2.44 6.79 -12.55
CA ASN A 256 -2.63 8.17 -12.07
C ASN A 256 -1.27 8.86 -11.88
N ASP A 257 -0.62 9.18 -13.00
CA ASP A 257 0.74 9.70 -13.05
C ASP A 257 0.93 10.68 -14.21
N ALA A 258 1.68 11.77 -13.98
CA ALA A 258 1.97 12.78 -15.00
C ALA A 258 2.76 12.22 -16.19
N ALA A 259 3.60 11.19 -15.97
CA ALA A 259 4.34 10.53 -17.05
C ALA A 259 3.38 9.75 -17.96
N PHE A 260 2.32 9.14 -17.42
CA PHE A 260 1.27 8.52 -18.22
C PHE A 260 0.56 9.55 -19.11
N VAL A 261 0.11 10.67 -18.53
CA VAL A 261 -0.55 11.76 -19.27
C VAL A 261 0.34 12.28 -20.38
N LYS A 262 1.62 12.53 -20.09
CA LYS A 262 2.61 12.97 -21.07
C LYS A 262 2.83 11.93 -22.18
N ALA A 263 2.89 10.65 -21.84
CA ALA A 263 3.16 9.59 -22.80
C ALA A 263 1.98 9.31 -23.74
N VAL A 264 0.74 9.47 -23.28
CA VAL A 264 -0.47 9.34 -24.10
C VAL A 264 -0.72 10.61 -24.92
N GLY A 265 -0.61 11.75 -24.29
CA GLY A 265 -0.98 13.07 -24.82
C GLY A 265 -2.30 13.56 -24.22
N ALA A 266 -2.27 14.70 -23.53
CA ALA A 266 -3.40 15.29 -22.80
C ALA A 266 -4.65 15.47 -23.67
N GLN A 267 -4.46 15.80 -24.98
CA GLN A 267 -5.54 16.03 -25.94
C GLN A 267 -6.46 14.79 -26.16
N TYR A 268 -5.97 13.59 -25.85
CA TYR A 268 -6.74 12.35 -26.00
C TYR A 268 -7.43 11.91 -24.71
N LEU A 269 -7.16 12.60 -23.59
CA LEU A 269 -7.57 12.20 -22.25
C LEU A 269 -8.66 13.11 -21.65
N GLY A 270 -9.26 14.00 -22.47
CA GLY A 270 -10.27 14.94 -21.99
C GLY A 270 -11.53 14.33 -21.36
N HIS A 271 -11.83 13.08 -21.69
CA HIS A 271 -12.93 12.30 -21.11
C HIS A 271 -12.44 11.16 -20.20
N ALA A 272 -11.16 11.09 -19.95
CA ALA A 272 -10.58 10.05 -19.11
C ALA A 272 -10.84 10.31 -17.62
N VAL A 273 -10.97 9.21 -16.87
CA VAL A 273 -10.99 9.25 -15.42
C VAL A 273 -10.03 8.21 -14.85
N TRP A 274 -9.42 8.56 -13.74
CA TRP A 274 -8.63 7.61 -12.92
C TRP A 274 -9.37 7.42 -11.61
N LEU A 275 -9.57 6.17 -11.24
CA LEU A 275 -10.09 5.84 -9.92
C LEU A 275 -8.97 5.30 -9.05
N THR A 276 -8.76 5.93 -7.92
CA THR A 276 -7.72 5.55 -6.97
C THR A 276 -8.29 5.44 -5.56
N PRO A 277 -7.71 4.60 -4.69
CA PRO A 277 -7.87 4.81 -3.27
C PRO A 277 -7.53 6.26 -2.94
N GLY A 278 -8.37 6.90 -2.16
CA GLY A 278 -8.23 8.31 -1.82
C GLY A 278 -7.43 8.49 -0.53
N THR A 279 -6.87 9.69 -0.40
CA THR A 279 -6.40 10.19 0.88
C THR A 279 -7.46 11.13 1.46
N THR A 280 -7.52 11.21 2.77
CA THR A 280 -8.32 12.24 3.45
C THR A 280 -7.44 13.47 3.62
N ASP A 281 -7.95 14.66 3.33
CA ASP A 281 -7.22 15.90 3.59
C ASP A 281 -7.07 16.07 5.11
N THR A 282 -5.84 15.85 5.59
CA THR A 282 -5.48 15.82 7.01
C THR A 282 -4.18 16.60 7.24
N PRO A 283 -3.95 17.09 8.46
CA PRO A 283 -2.64 17.68 8.80
C PRO A 283 -1.47 16.73 8.51
N SER A 284 -1.65 15.44 8.68
CA SER A 284 -0.63 14.42 8.35
C SER A 284 -0.27 14.38 6.87
N LEU A 285 -1.26 14.49 5.98
CA LEU A 285 -1.02 14.55 4.54
C LEU A 285 -0.25 15.83 4.17
N ASP A 286 -0.63 16.97 4.76
CA ASP A 286 0.07 18.25 4.52
C ASP A 286 1.50 18.23 5.05
N ASN A 287 1.72 17.63 6.22
CA ASN A 287 3.05 17.44 6.79
C ASN A 287 3.93 16.56 5.89
N PHE A 288 3.35 15.44 5.39
CA PHE A 288 4.05 14.57 4.43
C PHE A 288 4.40 15.32 3.13
N ARG A 289 3.43 16.02 2.52
CA ARG A 289 3.64 16.77 1.26
C ARG A 289 4.80 17.76 1.39
N LYS A 290 4.78 18.59 2.44
CA LYS A 290 5.84 19.56 2.71
C LYS A 290 7.20 18.88 2.90
N ALA A 291 7.25 17.84 3.72
CA ALA A 291 8.48 17.14 4.03
C ALA A 291 9.03 16.37 2.82
N TYR A 292 8.18 15.71 2.05
CA TYR A 292 8.56 14.96 0.85
C TYR A 292 9.12 15.89 -0.22
N THR A 293 8.43 17.00 -0.52
CA THR A 293 8.89 17.99 -1.49
C THR A 293 10.21 18.64 -1.06
N ALA A 294 10.35 18.95 0.24
CA ALA A 294 11.60 19.50 0.76
C ALA A 294 12.77 18.50 0.67
N ALA A 295 12.52 17.21 0.89
CA ALA A 295 13.56 16.18 0.85
C ALA A 295 13.97 15.77 -0.56
N THR A 296 13.04 15.81 -1.54
CA THR A 296 13.24 15.22 -2.87
C THR A 296 13.28 16.23 -4.01
N GLY A 297 12.74 17.43 -3.79
CA GLY A 297 12.49 18.41 -4.86
C GLY A 297 11.38 18.01 -5.84
N GLN A 298 10.65 16.93 -5.53
CA GLN A 298 9.60 16.38 -6.38
C GLN A 298 8.21 16.55 -5.74
N PRO A 299 7.12 16.58 -6.55
CA PRO A 299 5.76 16.52 -6.02
C PRO A 299 5.56 15.31 -5.11
N ALA A 300 4.75 15.45 -4.07
CA ALA A 300 4.46 14.36 -3.15
C ALA A 300 3.38 13.38 -3.68
N GLU A 301 2.65 13.81 -4.70
CA GLU A 301 1.59 13.04 -5.34
C GLU A 301 2.20 11.92 -6.21
N GLY A 302 1.54 10.77 -6.19
CA GLY A 302 1.91 9.61 -7.00
C GLY A 302 1.58 8.28 -6.31
N PRO A 303 1.50 7.20 -7.08
CA PRO A 303 1.08 5.90 -6.56
C PRO A 303 1.96 5.41 -5.41
N GLY A 304 1.33 4.98 -4.33
CA GLY A 304 1.98 4.30 -3.22
C GLY A 304 2.88 5.16 -2.32
N ARG A 305 3.05 6.46 -2.56
CA ARG A 305 3.99 7.31 -1.79
C ARG A 305 3.56 7.48 -0.34
N THR A 306 2.33 7.92 -0.10
CA THR A 306 1.79 8.10 1.26
C THR A 306 1.68 6.78 2.00
N SER A 307 1.16 5.74 1.34
CA SER A 307 0.99 4.41 1.95
C SER A 307 2.32 3.73 2.28
N THR A 308 3.38 3.93 1.49
CA THR A 308 4.72 3.41 1.82
C THR A 308 5.33 4.14 3.01
N TYR A 309 5.18 5.46 3.07
CA TYR A 309 5.58 6.24 4.23
C TYR A 309 4.91 5.71 5.50
N ASP A 310 3.60 5.55 5.47
CA ASP A 310 2.82 5.05 6.60
C ASP A 310 3.16 3.61 6.97
N ALA A 311 3.43 2.73 6.01
CA ALA A 311 3.83 1.36 6.28
C ALA A 311 5.15 1.29 7.09
N VAL A 312 6.14 2.13 6.74
CA VAL A 312 7.40 2.22 7.49
C VAL A 312 7.19 2.82 8.88
N VAL A 313 6.38 3.87 8.99
CA VAL A 313 6.03 4.48 10.30
C VAL A 313 5.36 3.46 11.20
N LEU A 314 4.35 2.77 10.69
CA LEU A 314 3.62 1.75 11.45
C LEU A 314 4.53 0.59 11.87
N ALA A 315 5.43 0.13 11.00
CA ALA A 315 6.43 -0.89 11.34
C ALA A 315 7.33 -0.43 12.50
N ALA A 316 7.83 0.80 12.45
CA ALA A 316 8.66 1.37 13.50
C ALA A 316 7.91 1.52 14.84
N LEU A 317 6.69 2.06 14.80
CA LEU A 317 5.86 2.22 16.00
C LEU A 317 5.41 0.86 16.58
N ALA A 318 5.15 -0.14 15.73
CA ALA A 318 4.84 -1.50 16.17
C ALA A 318 6.02 -2.14 16.91
N LEU A 319 7.24 -1.99 16.40
CA LEU A 319 8.46 -2.42 17.08
C LEU A 319 8.66 -1.71 18.43
N GLN A 320 8.43 -0.40 18.50
CA GLN A 320 8.44 0.35 19.75
C GLN A 320 7.41 -0.18 20.75
N SER A 321 6.17 -0.41 20.27
CA SER A 321 5.07 -0.94 21.09
C SER A 321 5.33 -2.35 21.60
N ALA A 322 6.06 -3.15 20.86
CA ALA A 322 6.45 -4.52 21.23
C ALA A 322 7.66 -4.59 22.18
N ASN A 323 8.23 -3.44 22.52
CA ASN A 323 9.30 -3.28 23.51
C ASN A 323 10.52 -4.19 23.26
N GLY A 324 10.94 -4.30 22.00
CA GLY A 324 12.15 -5.02 21.59
C GLY A 324 12.03 -6.55 21.60
N THR A 325 10.84 -7.10 21.71
CA THR A 325 10.63 -8.54 21.52
C THR A 325 10.95 -8.97 20.09
N GLU A 326 11.49 -10.18 19.94
CA GLU A 326 11.63 -10.84 18.63
C GLU A 326 10.38 -11.63 18.22
N ASP A 327 9.35 -11.67 19.08
CA ASP A 327 8.10 -12.39 18.80
C ASP A 327 7.24 -11.65 17.79
N GLY A 328 7.13 -12.22 16.59
CA GLY A 328 6.38 -11.63 15.50
C GLY A 328 4.89 -11.40 15.81
N PRO A 329 4.15 -12.33 16.43
CA PRO A 329 2.79 -12.10 16.91
C PRO A 329 2.67 -10.91 17.88
N ALA A 330 3.65 -10.67 18.75
CA ALA A 330 3.64 -9.50 19.62
C ALA A 330 3.88 -8.20 18.84
N ILE A 331 4.77 -8.22 17.84
CA ILE A 331 4.96 -7.09 16.91
C ILE A 331 3.68 -6.84 16.10
N ALA A 332 3.02 -7.90 15.61
CA ALA A 332 1.76 -7.81 14.89
C ALA A 332 0.64 -7.16 15.74
N LYS A 333 0.56 -7.47 17.03
CA LYS A 333 -0.33 -6.77 17.98
C LYS A 333 0.04 -5.29 18.12
N GLY A 334 1.32 -4.97 17.97
CA GLY A 334 1.81 -3.60 17.97
C GLY A 334 1.14 -2.73 16.91
N PHE A 335 0.90 -3.23 15.70
CA PHE A 335 0.18 -2.49 14.65
C PHE A 335 -1.21 -2.02 15.11
N ARG A 336 -1.95 -2.85 15.84
CA ARG A 336 -3.28 -2.50 16.35
C ARG A 336 -3.20 -1.50 17.51
N ARG A 337 -2.17 -1.57 18.33
CA ARG A 337 -1.95 -0.63 19.45
C ARG A 337 -1.55 0.76 18.98
N VAL A 338 -0.92 0.86 17.81
CA VAL A 338 -0.49 2.15 17.24
C VAL A 338 -1.55 2.79 16.33
N THR A 339 -2.63 2.08 16.07
CA THR A 339 -3.80 2.56 15.31
C THR A 339 -5.11 2.45 16.14
N ASP A 340 -5.00 2.36 17.45
CA ASP A 340 -6.13 2.24 18.37
C ASP A 340 -6.92 3.55 18.42
N THR A 341 -8.19 3.52 18.07
CA THR A 341 -9.06 4.71 18.07
C THR A 341 -9.22 5.37 19.43
N ALA A 342 -9.03 4.61 20.51
CA ALA A 342 -9.03 5.13 21.88
C ALA A 342 -7.65 5.70 22.32
N GLY A 343 -6.61 5.49 21.48
CA GLY A 343 -5.25 5.98 21.75
C GLY A 343 -5.10 7.47 21.53
N THR A 344 -3.94 8.01 21.96
CA THR A 344 -3.60 9.42 21.72
C THR A 344 -3.45 9.69 20.21
N PRO A 345 -4.19 10.64 19.61
CA PRO A 345 -4.02 11.00 18.22
C PRO A 345 -2.61 11.50 17.93
N ILE A 346 -1.98 10.96 16.90
CA ILE A 346 -0.62 11.29 16.48
C ILE A 346 -0.60 11.58 14.98
N GLU A 347 -0.08 12.73 14.61
CA GLU A 347 0.07 13.11 13.21
C GLU A 347 1.42 12.63 12.65
N ALA A 348 1.49 12.51 11.31
CA ALA A 348 2.73 12.25 10.60
C ALA A 348 3.73 13.41 10.78
N GLY A 349 5.01 13.06 10.90
CA GLY A 349 6.11 14.00 11.05
C GLY A 349 6.88 13.84 12.36
N THR A 350 8.05 14.45 12.44
CA THR A 350 9.01 14.26 13.55
C THR A 350 8.41 14.52 14.93
N ASP A 351 7.61 15.58 15.08
CA ASP A 351 7.04 15.94 16.39
C ASP A 351 5.95 14.95 16.82
N GLY A 352 5.07 14.53 15.90
CA GLY A 352 4.10 13.47 16.17
C GLY A 352 4.78 12.15 16.53
N PHE A 353 5.85 11.78 15.82
CA PHE A 353 6.60 10.55 16.15
C PHE A 353 7.27 10.63 17.52
N ARG A 354 7.81 11.79 17.92
CA ARG A 354 8.36 11.97 19.27
C ARG A 354 7.29 11.76 20.35
N GLN A 355 6.08 12.27 20.13
CA GLN A 355 4.94 12.04 21.03
C GLN A 355 4.52 10.57 21.04
N ALA A 356 4.45 9.91 19.87
CA ALA A 356 4.12 8.49 19.77
C ALA A 356 5.11 7.61 20.52
N LEU A 357 6.41 7.80 20.28
CA LEU A 357 7.48 7.04 20.92
C LEU A 357 7.44 7.19 22.45
N ALA A 358 7.24 8.40 22.95
CA ALA A 358 7.11 8.66 24.38
C ALA A 358 5.84 8.01 24.98
N ALA A 359 4.71 8.06 24.28
CA ALA A 359 3.47 7.44 24.73
C ALA A 359 3.60 5.91 24.80
N LEU A 360 4.17 5.30 23.76
CA LEU A 360 4.40 3.85 23.68
C LEU A 360 5.41 3.36 24.71
N ALA A 361 6.49 4.12 24.96
CA ALA A 361 7.45 3.82 26.02
C ALA A 361 6.81 3.85 27.40
N ALA A 362 5.77 4.68 27.61
CA ALA A 362 4.97 4.73 28.84
C ALA A 362 3.85 3.65 28.87
N GLY A 363 3.83 2.70 27.93
CA GLY A 363 2.84 1.63 27.85
C GLY A 363 1.45 2.05 27.34
N ARG A 364 1.29 3.30 26.87
CA ARG A 364 0.02 3.82 26.33
C ARG A 364 -0.16 3.43 24.87
N THR A 365 -1.41 3.42 24.39
CA THR A 365 -1.74 3.26 22.98
C THR A 365 -1.74 4.62 22.27
N VAL A 366 -1.53 4.60 20.96
CA VAL A 366 -1.64 5.79 20.11
C VAL A 366 -2.59 5.52 18.96
N ASN A 367 -3.10 6.59 18.35
CA ASN A 367 -3.93 6.55 17.16
C ASN A 367 -3.22 7.31 16.05
N TYR A 368 -2.34 6.62 15.32
CA TYR A 368 -1.60 7.23 14.23
C TYR A 368 -2.54 7.61 13.08
N GLN A 369 -2.61 8.90 12.82
CA GLN A 369 -3.30 9.48 11.67
C GLN A 369 -2.29 9.58 10.52
N GLY A 370 -2.36 8.64 9.58
CA GLY A 370 -1.37 8.54 8.51
C GLY A 370 -1.45 9.63 7.46
N ALA A 371 -0.41 9.72 6.64
CA ALA A 371 -0.39 10.56 5.45
C ALA A 371 -1.39 10.07 4.38
N SER A 372 -1.68 8.77 4.34
CA SER A 372 -2.72 8.18 3.49
C SER A 372 -4.13 8.28 4.09
N GLY A 373 -4.26 8.74 5.31
CA GLY A 373 -5.52 8.88 6.04
C GLY A 373 -5.59 8.03 7.31
N PRO A 374 -6.79 7.80 7.86
CA PRO A 374 -6.98 6.92 9.01
C PRO A 374 -6.56 5.49 8.68
N LEU A 375 -5.75 4.88 9.57
CA LEU A 375 -5.12 3.58 9.37
C LEU A 375 -5.59 2.56 10.42
N GLN A 376 -6.89 2.49 10.64
CA GLN A 376 -7.48 1.53 11.58
C GLN A 376 -7.58 0.16 10.92
N PHE A 377 -6.83 -0.80 11.43
CA PHE A 377 -6.87 -2.17 10.93
C PHE A 377 -8.08 -2.92 11.48
N ASP A 378 -8.84 -3.53 10.57
CA ASP A 378 -9.88 -4.51 10.92
C ASP A 378 -9.27 -5.84 11.41
N ALA A 379 -10.12 -6.85 11.67
CA ALA A 379 -9.68 -8.16 12.10
C ALA A 379 -8.72 -8.84 11.11
N ASN A 380 -8.81 -8.49 9.83
CA ASN A 380 -8.03 -9.07 8.74
C ASN A 380 -6.71 -8.32 8.45
N GLY A 381 -6.45 -7.20 9.13
CA GLY A 381 -5.31 -6.33 8.85
C GLY A 381 -5.54 -5.40 7.66
N ASP A 382 -6.79 -5.23 7.25
CA ASP A 382 -7.22 -4.31 6.20
C ASP A 382 -7.55 -2.94 6.77
N ILE A 383 -7.45 -1.93 5.92
CA ILE A 383 -7.97 -0.59 6.19
C ILE A 383 -9.16 -0.29 5.28
N ALA A 384 -10.05 0.55 5.75
CA ALA A 384 -11.05 1.21 4.93
C ALA A 384 -10.46 2.52 4.40
N ALA A 385 -10.69 2.82 3.12
CA ALA A 385 -10.27 4.08 2.52
C ALA A 385 -11.37 4.64 1.61
N PRO A 386 -11.49 5.97 1.49
CA PRO A 386 -12.32 6.57 0.46
C PRO A 386 -11.73 6.28 -0.92
N PHE A 387 -12.55 6.43 -1.96
CA PHE A 387 -12.06 6.40 -3.34
C PHE A 387 -12.27 7.77 -3.98
N VAL A 388 -11.33 8.17 -4.82
CA VAL A 388 -11.37 9.45 -5.51
C VAL A 388 -11.28 9.24 -7.01
N THR A 389 -12.02 10.08 -7.73
CA THR A 389 -11.96 10.18 -9.18
C THR A 389 -11.12 11.38 -9.56
N TRP A 390 -10.12 11.16 -10.39
CA TRP A 390 -9.31 12.22 -10.99
C TRP A 390 -9.72 12.42 -12.42
N THR A 391 -9.64 13.65 -12.87
CA THR A 391 -9.78 14.04 -14.28
C THR A 391 -8.64 14.97 -14.66
N LEU A 392 -8.48 15.18 -15.97
CA LEU A 392 -7.51 16.13 -16.49
C LEU A 392 -8.13 17.52 -16.52
N GLY A 393 -7.47 18.50 -15.89
CA GLY A 393 -7.86 19.90 -15.94
C GLY A 393 -7.49 20.55 -17.28
N PRO A 394 -7.97 21.80 -17.53
CA PRO A 394 -7.63 22.54 -18.74
C PRO A 394 -6.13 22.84 -18.90
N ASP A 395 -5.40 22.86 -17.80
CA ASP A 395 -3.94 23.04 -17.73
C ASP A 395 -3.15 21.74 -17.99
N GLY A 396 -3.86 20.62 -18.20
CA GLY A 396 -3.27 19.30 -18.38
C GLY A 396 -2.82 18.64 -17.06
N ALA A 397 -3.17 19.20 -15.91
CA ALA A 397 -2.88 18.61 -14.61
C ALA A 397 -4.02 17.68 -14.15
N LEU A 398 -3.65 16.61 -13.43
CA LEU A 398 -4.62 15.72 -12.80
C LEU A 398 -5.17 16.38 -11.53
N GLY A 399 -6.51 16.44 -11.43
CA GLY A 399 -7.22 16.98 -10.28
C GLY A 399 -8.34 16.05 -9.81
N ILE A 400 -8.60 16.05 -8.49
CA ILE A 400 -9.71 15.28 -7.92
C ILE A 400 -11.02 16.02 -8.22
N THR A 401 -11.96 15.32 -8.84
CA THR A 401 -13.27 15.88 -9.20
C THR A 401 -14.43 15.25 -8.47
N ASP A 402 -14.22 14.10 -7.84
CA ASP A 402 -15.28 13.40 -7.12
C ASP A 402 -14.68 12.47 -6.05
N ARG A 403 -15.46 12.21 -4.99
CA ARG A 403 -15.08 11.35 -3.87
C ARG A 403 -16.21 10.39 -3.53
N LEU A 404 -15.85 9.16 -3.21
CA LEU A 404 -16.70 8.19 -2.51
C LEU A 404 -16.16 8.04 -1.09
N SER A 405 -16.97 8.35 -0.10
CA SER A 405 -16.62 8.11 1.30
C SER A 405 -16.48 6.60 1.59
N VAL A 406 -15.85 6.27 2.70
CA VAL A 406 -15.76 4.88 3.19
C VAL A 406 -17.15 4.27 3.33
N ASP A 407 -18.10 5.01 3.94
CA ASP A 407 -19.47 4.53 4.18
C ASP A 407 -20.22 4.26 2.88
N GLU A 408 -20.07 5.11 1.86
CA GLU A 408 -20.69 4.91 0.55
C GLU A 408 -20.16 3.67 -0.15
N VAL A 409 -18.83 3.44 -0.13
CA VAL A 409 -18.21 2.26 -0.74
C VAL A 409 -18.64 0.99 -0.02
N GLU A 410 -18.67 1.02 1.31
CA GLU A 410 -19.08 -0.12 2.12
C GLU A 410 -20.57 -0.45 1.93
N ALA A 411 -21.43 0.56 1.87
CA ALA A 411 -22.86 0.38 1.55
C ALA A 411 -23.07 -0.23 0.15
N LEU A 412 -22.29 0.19 -0.84
CA LEU A 412 -22.29 -0.39 -2.18
C LEU A 412 -21.83 -1.86 -2.14
N ARG A 413 -20.76 -2.17 -1.41
CA ARG A 413 -20.25 -3.53 -1.26
C ARG A 413 -21.29 -4.46 -0.61
N GLN A 414 -21.95 -4.00 0.44
CA GLN A 414 -23.00 -4.77 1.12
C GLN A 414 -24.22 -5.02 0.21
N LYS A 415 -24.59 -4.02 -0.59
CA LYS A 415 -25.69 -4.15 -1.57
C LYS A 415 -25.34 -5.21 -2.63
N LEU A 416 -24.10 -5.21 -3.12
CA LEU A 416 -23.64 -6.15 -4.14
C LEU A 416 -23.31 -7.55 -3.60
N GLY A 417 -22.99 -7.67 -2.31
CA GLY A 417 -22.74 -8.97 -1.66
C GLY A 417 -24.00 -9.75 -1.32
N LYS A 418 -25.18 -9.11 -1.40
CA LYS A 418 -26.49 -9.74 -1.16
C LYS A 418 -27.18 -10.20 -2.46
N SER A 419 -26.61 -9.89 -3.61
CA SER A 419 -27.04 -10.28 -4.95
C SER A 419 -26.05 -11.25 -5.57
#